data_f21710f787c9bce43e347fab30de5a36
#
_entry.id   f21710f787c9bce43e347fab30de5a36
#
_cell.length_a   1.000
_cell.length_b   1.000
_cell.length_c   1.000
_cell.angle_alpha   90.00
_cell.angle_beta   90.00
_cell.angle_gamma   90.00
#
_symmetry.space_group_name_H-M   'P 1'
#
loop_
_entity.id
_entity.type
_entity.pdbx_description
1 polymer ?
#
loop_
_entity_poly.entity_id
_entity_poly.type
_entity_poly.pdbx_seq_one_letter_code
_entity_poly.pdbx_strand_id
1 'polypeptide(L)'
;PAYIVGIGYGKGWEHASRTRCADLTPSQPDPATLAGLEASPLTKGATYGEAERYHRFMTEELRPVIEAGYPVSRSDRTLWGHSFGGLFALHVLFHHPEAYRTYLVNSPSINWGGGAILGYESKLVAQLEAGKVAPRVLLTAGEYEERLADHIKPYPGVTREQMQAALTAFAMVTNTRGLAERLKAAKAPAGAQFQAMIFEGETHLSAIMPAMSRGLRFALPA
;
A
#
# COMPACT_ATOMS: atom_id res chain seq x y z
N PRO A 1 22.91 -1.38 -9.88
CA PRO A 1 21.82 -2.05 -10.61
C PRO A 1 20.78 -2.61 -9.65
N ALA A 2 19.51 -2.65 -10.05
CA ALA A 2 18.43 -3.22 -9.30
C ALA A 2 17.62 -4.18 -10.20
N TYR A 3 17.05 -5.22 -9.60
CA TYR A 3 16.07 -6.10 -10.25
C TYR A 3 14.68 -5.69 -9.82
N ILE A 4 13.76 -5.56 -10.77
CA ILE A 4 12.34 -5.28 -10.51
C ILE A 4 11.55 -6.53 -10.85
N VAL A 5 10.83 -7.06 -9.85
CA VAL A 5 9.97 -8.22 -10.00
C VAL A 5 8.52 -7.77 -9.95
N GLY A 6 7.81 -7.89 -11.07
CA GLY A 6 6.38 -7.66 -11.15
C GLY A 6 5.60 -8.95 -10.98
N ILE A 7 4.63 -8.96 -10.06
CA ILE A 7 3.74 -10.11 -9.85
C ILE A 7 2.41 -9.79 -10.53
N GLY A 8 2.06 -10.56 -11.55
CA GLY A 8 0.85 -10.38 -12.34
C GLY A 8 -0.08 -11.57 -12.29
N TYR A 9 -1.35 -11.36 -12.68
CA TYR A 9 -2.38 -12.38 -12.72
C TYR A 9 -2.71 -12.74 -14.18
N GLY A 10 -2.44 -13.97 -14.57
CA GLY A 10 -2.37 -14.41 -15.98
C GLY A 10 -3.70 -14.60 -16.71
N LYS A 11 -4.87 -14.36 -16.11
CA LYS A 11 -6.19 -14.72 -16.70
C LYS A 11 -7.05 -13.51 -17.08
N GLY A 12 -6.43 -12.39 -17.48
CA GLY A 12 -7.13 -11.17 -17.89
C GLY A 12 -7.60 -10.30 -16.73
N TRP A 13 -8.12 -9.10 -17.08
CA TRP A 13 -8.37 -8.01 -16.13
C TRP A 13 -9.40 -8.33 -15.05
N GLU A 14 -10.51 -8.99 -15.41
CA GLU A 14 -11.56 -9.33 -14.43
C GLU A 14 -11.06 -10.35 -13.40
N HIS A 15 -10.34 -11.37 -13.85
CA HIS A 15 -9.73 -12.34 -12.94
C HIS A 15 -8.69 -11.65 -12.03
N ALA A 16 -7.82 -10.83 -12.62
CA ALA A 16 -6.83 -10.05 -11.87
C ALA A 16 -7.48 -9.18 -10.79
N SER A 17 -8.57 -8.47 -11.13
CA SER A 17 -9.28 -7.59 -10.21
C SER A 17 -9.86 -8.34 -9.02
N ARG A 18 -10.48 -9.50 -9.23
CA ARG A 18 -11.03 -10.34 -8.15
C ARG A 18 -9.95 -11.00 -7.30
N THR A 19 -8.92 -11.58 -7.94
CA THR A 19 -7.85 -12.28 -7.21
C THR A 19 -7.04 -11.33 -6.34
N ARG A 20 -6.72 -10.12 -6.85
CA ARG A 20 -6.01 -9.11 -6.05
C ARG A 20 -6.81 -8.63 -4.82
N CYS A 21 -8.12 -8.72 -4.83
CA CYS A 21 -8.94 -8.41 -3.66
C CYS A 21 -8.62 -9.37 -2.51
N ALA A 22 -8.52 -10.67 -2.78
CA ALA A 22 -8.13 -11.66 -1.77
C ALA A 22 -6.68 -11.43 -1.31
N ASP A 23 -5.75 -11.38 -2.24
CA ASP A 23 -4.31 -11.40 -1.97
C ASP A 23 -3.80 -10.12 -1.30
N LEU A 24 -4.43 -8.97 -1.55
CA LEU A 24 -3.92 -7.68 -1.08
C LEU A 24 -4.68 -7.08 0.10
N THR A 25 -5.74 -7.72 0.57
CA THR A 25 -6.50 -7.22 1.73
C THR A 25 -6.25 -8.10 2.97
N PRO A 26 -6.04 -7.48 4.15
CA PRO A 26 -5.72 -8.21 5.37
C PRO A 26 -6.95 -8.74 6.13
N SER A 27 -8.15 -8.33 5.73
CA SER A 27 -9.40 -8.65 6.41
C SER A 27 -10.59 -8.59 5.47
N GLN A 28 -11.77 -8.99 5.94
CA GLN A 28 -13.02 -8.70 5.25
C GLN A 28 -13.28 -7.18 5.22
N PRO A 29 -13.93 -6.66 4.16
CA PRO A 29 -14.36 -5.26 4.12
C PRO A 29 -15.49 -5.02 5.14
N ASP A 30 -15.67 -3.78 5.54
CA ASP A 30 -16.89 -3.35 6.23
C ASP A 30 -18.11 -3.41 5.29
N PRO A 31 -19.35 -3.42 5.82
CA PRO A 31 -20.55 -3.60 5.00
C PRO A 31 -20.73 -2.55 3.90
N ALA A 32 -20.35 -1.29 4.14
CA ALA A 32 -20.50 -0.22 3.16
C ALA A 32 -19.49 -0.39 2.02
N THR A 33 -18.24 -0.70 2.34
CA THR A 33 -17.19 -1.03 1.36
C THR A 33 -17.59 -2.26 0.55
N LEU A 34 -18.09 -3.32 1.19
CA LEU A 34 -18.54 -4.54 0.51
C LEU A 34 -19.64 -4.24 -0.50
N ALA A 35 -20.64 -3.44 -0.12
CA ALA A 35 -21.73 -3.07 -1.02
C ALA A 35 -21.22 -2.36 -2.29
N GLY A 36 -20.24 -1.46 -2.17
CA GLY A 36 -19.60 -0.80 -3.31
C GLY A 36 -18.84 -1.77 -4.20
N LEU A 37 -18.12 -2.72 -3.61
CA LEU A 37 -17.37 -3.75 -4.34
C LEU A 37 -18.28 -4.72 -5.08
N GLU A 38 -19.41 -5.12 -4.48
CA GLU A 38 -20.40 -5.99 -5.10
C GLU A 38 -21.18 -5.29 -6.24
N ALA A 39 -21.30 -3.96 -6.20
CA ALA A 39 -21.88 -3.18 -7.27
C ALA A 39 -20.96 -3.08 -8.51
N SER A 40 -19.68 -3.30 -8.36
CA SER A 40 -18.70 -3.24 -9.46
C SER A 40 -18.57 -4.58 -10.19
N PRO A 41 -18.72 -4.64 -11.51
CA PRO A 41 -18.50 -5.86 -12.29
C PRO A 41 -17.10 -6.47 -12.11
N LEU A 42 -16.10 -5.63 -11.80
CA LEU A 42 -14.70 -6.05 -11.66
C LEU A 42 -14.43 -6.79 -10.33
N THR A 43 -15.19 -6.49 -9.30
CA THR A 43 -14.96 -7.01 -7.94
C THR A 43 -16.12 -7.82 -7.39
N LYS A 44 -17.25 -7.87 -8.11
CA LYS A 44 -18.41 -8.68 -7.73
C LYS A 44 -18.02 -10.16 -7.54
N GLY A 45 -18.38 -10.70 -6.37
CA GLY A 45 -18.06 -12.08 -6.00
C GLY A 45 -16.58 -12.32 -5.68
N ALA A 46 -15.79 -11.27 -5.44
CA ALA A 46 -14.42 -11.41 -4.97
C ALA A 46 -14.38 -11.92 -3.53
N THR A 47 -13.28 -12.57 -3.17
CA THR A 47 -12.94 -12.92 -1.78
C THR A 47 -11.92 -11.93 -1.23
N TYR A 48 -11.77 -11.88 0.10
CA TYR A 48 -10.93 -10.90 0.79
C TYR A 48 -10.22 -11.55 1.98
N GLY A 49 -9.15 -10.89 2.47
CA GLY A 49 -8.54 -11.24 3.75
C GLY A 49 -7.44 -12.27 3.68
N GLU A 50 -6.79 -12.47 2.52
CA GLU A 50 -5.74 -13.47 2.35
C GLU A 50 -4.31 -12.88 2.22
N ALA A 51 -4.11 -11.63 2.67
CA ALA A 51 -2.81 -10.96 2.58
C ALA A 51 -1.66 -11.76 3.22
N GLU A 52 -1.91 -12.44 4.34
CA GLU A 52 -0.92 -13.28 4.99
C GLU A 52 -0.55 -14.51 4.15
N ARG A 53 -1.51 -15.13 3.49
CA ARG A 53 -1.25 -16.23 2.56
C ARG A 53 -0.42 -15.77 1.37
N TYR A 54 -0.74 -14.60 0.82
CA TYR A 54 0.00 -14.02 -0.29
C TYR A 54 1.43 -13.62 0.12
N HIS A 55 1.62 -13.08 1.31
CA HIS A 55 2.96 -12.80 1.85
C HIS A 55 3.79 -14.09 1.98
N ARG A 56 3.21 -15.18 2.47
CA ARG A 56 3.90 -16.48 2.54
C ARG A 56 4.31 -16.98 1.16
N PHE A 57 3.40 -16.93 0.16
CA PHE A 57 3.75 -17.25 -1.23
C PHE A 57 4.95 -16.43 -1.71
N MET A 58 4.96 -15.12 -1.48
CA MET A 58 6.08 -14.25 -1.89
C MET A 58 7.40 -14.62 -1.20
N THR A 59 7.35 -15.06 0.05
CA THR A 59 8.54 -15.31 0.85
C THR A 59 9.05 -16.75 0.77
N GLU A 60 8.15 -17.71 0.68
CA GLU A 60 8.48 -19.13 0.75
C GLU A 60 8.60 -19.80 -0.64
N GLU A 61 7.89 -19.27 -1.64
CA GLU A 61 7.88 -19.84 -2.98
C GLU A 61 8.58 -18.93 -4.01
N LEU A 62 8.13 -17.69 -4.17
CA LEU A 62 8.65 -16.78 -5.19
C LEU A 62 10.09 -16.34 -4.89
N ARG A 63 10.37 -15.91 -3.67
CA ARG A 63 11.70 -15.39 -3.27
C ARG A 63 12.83 -16.39 -3.53
N PRO A 64 12.73 -17.67 -3.15
CA PRO A 64 13.76 -18.65 -3.45
C PRO A 64 14.05 -18.81 -4.95
N VAL A 65 13.02 -18.76 -5.80
CA VAL A 65 13.17 -18.83 -7.25
C VAL A 65 13.95 -17.62 -7.79
N ILE A 66 13.62 -16.41 -7.31
CA ILE A 66 14.33 -15.19 -7.71
C ILE A 66 15.80 -15.24 -7.24
N GLU A 67 16.05 -15.62 -5.98
CA GLU A 67 17.39 -15.69 -5.41
C GLU A 67 18.26 -16.78 -6.04
N ALA A 68 17.67 -17.83 -6.58
CA ALA A 68 18.39 -18.86 -7.32
C ALA A 68 18.71 -18.43 -8.77
N GLY A 69 17.84 -17.66 -9.40
CA GLY A 69 17.96 -17.27 -10.80
C GLY A 69 18.73 -15.98 -11.06
N TYR A 70 18.89 -15.12 -10.06
CA TYR A 70 19.45 -13.78 -10.22
C TYR A 70 20.41 -13.42 -9.08
N PRO A 71 21.51 -12.68 -9.36
CA PRO A 71 22.47 -12.23 -8.34
C PRO A 71 21.89 -11.04 -7.55
N VAL A 72 20.88 -11.29 -6.74
CA VAL A 72 20.19 -10.28 -5.92
C VAL A 72 20.71 -10.24 -4.49
N SER A 73 20.61 -9.08 -3.84
CA SER A 73 20.90 -8.95 -2.41
C SER A 73 19.82 -9.67 -1.58
N ARG A 74 20.26 -10.45 -0.61
CA ARG A 74 19.35 -11.12 0.35
C ARG A 74 18.92 -10.23 1.50
N SER A 75 19.58 -9.09 1.70
CA SER A 75 19.29 -8.14 2.80
C SER A 75 18.71 -6.81 2.32
N ASP A 76 18.86 -6.47 1.04
CA ASP A 76 18.37 -5.21 0.48
C ASP A 76 17.19 -5.46 -0.47
N ARG A 77 16.03 -5.69 0.14
CA ARG A 77 14.77 -5.94 -0.56
C ARG A 77 13.82 -4.78 -0.33
N THR A 78 13.10 -4.42 -1.37
CA THR A 78 12.07 -3.37 -1.34
C THR A 78 10.72 -3.97 -1.70
N LEU A 79 9.70 -3.67 -0.91
CA LEU A 79 8.31 -3.95 -1.24
C LEU A 79 7.65 -2.65 -1.71
N TRP A 80 7.04 -2.67 -2.90
CA TRP A 80 6.25 -1.56 -3.44
C TRP A 80 4.79 -1.99 -3.63
N GLY A 81 3.87 -1.13 -3.23
CA GLY A 81 2.45 -1.36 -3.46
C GLY A 81 1.65 -0.07 -3.59
N HIS A 82 0.62 -0.10 -4.45
CA HIS A 82 -0.32 0.99 -4.68
C HIS A 82 -1.74 0.55 -4.34
N SER A 83 -2.52 1.43 -3.70
CA SER A 83 -3.94 1.18 -3.38
C SER A 83 -4.08 -0.02 -2.42
N PHE A 84 -4.77 -1.10 -2.80
CA PHE A 84 -4.76 -2.37 -2.06
C PHE A 84 -3.33 -2.94 -1.94
N GLY A 85 -2.47 -2.75 -2.94
CA GLY A 85 -1.06 -3.10 -2.81
C GLY A 85 -0.32 -2.28 -1.75
N GLY A 86 -0.70 -1.01 -1.55
CA GLY A 86 -0.23 -0.18 -0.46
C GLY A 86 -0.74 -0.65 0.90
N LEU A 87 -2.01 -1.08 0.98
CA LEU A 87 -2.59 -1.72 2.17
C LEU A 87 -1.86 -3.03 2.51
N PHE A 88 -1.58 -3.86 1.50
CA PHE A 88 -0.77 -5.06 1.64
C PHE A 88 0.65 -4.74 2.15
N ALA A 89 1.30 -3.73 1.60
CA ALA A 89 2.63 -3.32 2.05
C ALA A 89 2.62 -2.86 3.52
N LEU A 90 1.55 -2.18 3.99
CA LEU A 90 1.35 -1.86 5.40
C LEU A 90 1.10 -3.11 6.25
N HIS A 91 0.31 -4.07 5.75
CA HIS A 91 0.12 -5.34 6.44
C HIS A 91 1.47 -6.04 6.69
N VAL A 92 2.29 -6.16 5.65
CA VAL A 92 3.63 -6.76 5.80
C VAL A 92 4.52 -5.95 6.75
N LEU A 93 4.54 -4.62 6.64
CA LEU A 93 5.31 -3.76 7.53
C LEU A 93 4.93 -3.95 9.02
N PHE A 94 3.65 -4.08 9.32
CA PHE A 94 3.18 -4.19 10.70
C PHE A 94 3.31 -5.59 11.30
N HIS A 95 3.29 -6.63 10.47
CA HIS A 95 3.36 -8.01 10.95
C HIS A 95 4.75 -8.62 10.77
N HIS A 96 5.47 -8.26 9.71
CA HIS A 96 6.76 -8.80 9.29
C HIS A 96 7.75 -7.69 8.89
N PRO A 97 8.03 -6.70 9.78
CA PRO A 97 8.84 -5.53 9.42
C PRO A 97 10.27 -5.86 8.98
N GLU A 98 10.77 -7.04 9.34
CA GLU A 98 12.09 -7.57 8.95
C GLU A 98 12.12 -8.16 7.53
N ALA A 99 10.95 -8.43 6.92
CA ALA A 99 10.87 -9.10 5.61
C ALA A 99 11.48 -8.28 4.46
N TYR A 100 11.41 -6.96 4.59
CA TYR A 100 11.96 -6.01 3.61
C TYR A 100 12.70 -4.87 4.33
N ARG A 101 13.79 -4.41 3.71
CA ARG A 101 14.52 -3.22 4.21
C ARG A 101 13.75 -1.94 3.93
N THR A 102 13.06 -1.87 2.79
CA THR A 102 12.37 -0.67 2.34
C THR A 102 10.94 -0.99 1.94
N TYR A 103 10.02 -0.13 2.36
CA TYR A 103 8.60 -0.18 2.03
C TYR A 103 8.21 1.10 1.30
N LEU A 104 7.75 0.96 0.07
CA LEU A 104 7.22 2.04 -0.75
C LEU A 104 5.70 1.89 -0.82
N VAL A 105 5.02 2.67 -0.01
CA VAL A 105 3.57 2.55 0.25
C VAL A 105 2.86 3.69 -0.46
N ASN A 106 2.34 3.43 -1.65
CA ASN A 106 1.70 4.46 -2.45
C ASN A 106 0.18 4.38 -2.34
N SER A 107 -0.44 5.50 -1.99
CA SER A 107 -1.90 5.68 -1.92
C SER A 107 -2.60 4.51 -1.21
N PRO A 108 -2.15 4.13 0.01
CA PRO A 108 -2.63 2.93 0.68
C PRO A 108 -4.09 3.06 1.10
N SER A 109 -4.90 2.04 0.85
CA SER A 109 -6.31 1.98 1.26
C SER A 109 -6.43 1.77 2.78
N ILE A 110 -5.92 2.72 3.58
CA ILE A 110 -5.90 2.63 5.05
C ILE A 110 -7.30 2.58 5.65
N ASN A 111 -8.27 3.19 4.98
CA ASN A 111 -9.70 3.18 5.37
C ASN A 111 -10.35 1.80 5.31
N TRP A 112 -9.72 0.80 4.69
CA TRP A 112 -10.24 -0.57 4.60
C TRP A 112 -10.63 -1.13 5.97
N GLY A 113 -11.85 -1.71 6.05
CA GLY A 113 -12.36 -2.28 7.29
C GLY A 113 -12.45 -1.26 8.45
N GLY A 114 -12.79 0.00 8.14
CA GLY A 114 -12.83 1.07 9.12
C GLY A 114 -11.45 1.49 9.66
N GLY A 115 -10.39 1.27 8.90
CA GLY A 115 -9.03 1.60 9.33
C GLY A 115 -8.38 0.52 10.21
N ALA A 116 -8.88 -0.71 10.17
CA ALA A 116 -8.41 -1.83 11.03
C ALA A 116 -6.90 -2.04 10.99
N ILE A 117 -6.25 -1.74 9.86
CA ILE A 117 -4.79 -1.88 9.72
C ILE A 117 -4.01 -1.03 10.72
N LEU A 118 -4.52 0.13 11.13
CA LEU A 118 -3.87 1.02 12.09
C LEU A 118 -3.83 0.44 13.51
N GLY A 119 -4.69 -0.54 13.82
CA GLY A 119 -4.66 -1.26 15.09
C GLY A 119 -3.35 -2.03 15.35
N TYR A 120 -2.58 -2.30 14.30
CA TYR A 120 -1.29 -3.00 14.40
C TYR A 120 -0.09 -2.06 14.48
N GLU A 121 -0.29 -0.74 14.38
CA GLU A 121 0.78 0.26 14.44
C GLU A 121 1.60 0.19 15.74
N SER A 122 0.93 0.01 16.87
CA SER A 122 1.58 -0.09 18.18
C SER A 122 2.57 -1.26 18.28
N LYS A 123 2.29 -2.37 17.57
CA LYS A 123 3.19 -3.53 17.52
C LYS A 123 4.49 -3.17 16.78
N LEU A 124 4.41 -2.45 15.69
CA LEU A 124 5.60 -1.96 14.98
C LEU A 124 6.38 -0.96 15.84
N VAL A 125 5.69 0.01 16.45
CA VAL A 125 6.32 1.01 17.33
C VAL A 125 7.10 0.34 18.45
N ALA A 126 6.53 -0.67 19.12
CA ALA A 126 7.22 -1.42 20.16
C ALA A 126 8.50 -2.12 19.66
N GLN A 127 8.50 -2.63 18.42
CA GLN A 127 9.70 -3.25 17.82
C GLN A 127 10.77 -2.22 17.44
N LEU A 128 10.36 -1.03 16.96
CA LEU A 128 11.26 0.09 16.69
C LEU A 128 11.94 0.57 17.99
N GLU A 129 11.17 0.81 19.04
CA GLU A 129 11.67 1.28 20.32
C GLU A 129 12.59 0.26 21.02
N ALA A 130 12.33 -1.03 20.81
CA ALA A 130 13.20 -2.12 21.26
C ALA A 130 14.46 -2.32 20.39
N GLY A 131 14.63 -1.53 19.31
CA GLY A 131 15.77 -1.64 18.40
C GLY A 131 15.81 -2.93 17.58
N LYS A 132 14.69 -3.66 17.48
CA LYS A 132 14.63 -4.96 16.81
C LYS A 132 14.56 -4.84 15.28
N VAL A 133 14.01 -3.75 14.78
CA VAL A 133 13.82 -3.50 13.35
C VAL A 133 14.12 -2.04 12.99
N ALA A 134 14.60 -1.81 11.77
CA ALA A 134 14.94 -0.47 11.26
C ALA A 134 14.48 -0.29 9.81
N PRO A 135 13.17 -0.38 9.53
CA PRO A 135 12.67 -0.26 8.15
C PRO A 135 12.81 1.17 7.62
N ARG A 136 12.95 1.27 6.31
CA ARG A 136 12.83 2.53 5.58
C ARG A 136 11.46 2.57 4.92
N VAL A 137 10.64 3.56 5.23
CA VAL A 137 9.25 3.65 4.77
C VAL A 137 9.01 4.98 4.09
N LEU A 138 8.59 4.93 2.84
CA LEU A 138 8.07 6.08 2.10
C LEU A 138 6.59 5.88 1.84
N LEU A 139 5.76 6.73 2.47
CA LEU A 139 4.33 6.79 2.21
C LEU A 139 4.05 7.91 1.22
N THR A 140 3.22 7.66 0.21
CA THR A 140 2.89 8.69 -0.78
C THR A 140 1.40 8.68 -1.09
N ALA A 141 0.86 9.82 -1.52
CA ALA A 141 -0.50 9.95 -2.07
C ALA A 141 -0.55 11.11 -3.07
N GLY A 142 -1.55 11.14 -3.91
CA GLY A 142 -1.87 12.29 -4.75
C GLY A 142 -2.73 13.31 -4.00
N GLU A 143 -2.56 14.59 -4.29
CA GLU A 143 -3.34 15.68 -3.66
C GLU A 143 -4.84 15.49 -3.86
N TYR A 144 -5.24 15.04 -5.07
CA TYR A 144 -6.65 14.89 -5.44
C TYR A 144 -7.26 13.54 -5.00
N GLU A 145 -6.63 12.84 -4.07
CA GLU A 145 -7.19 11.64 -3.46
C GLU A 145 -8.08 11.91 -2.23
N GLU A 146 -8.16 13.17 -1.79
CA GLU A 146 -9.06 13.61 -0.71
C GLU A 146 -9.87 14.85 -1.08
N ARG A 147 -9.47 15.54 -2.15
CA ARG A 147 -10.13 16.74 -2.69
C ARG A 147 -10.37 16.59 -4.19
N LEU A 148 -11.61 16.71 -4.61
CA LEU A 148 -11.96 16.69 -6.04
C LEU A 148 -11.58 18.01 -6.70
N ALA A 149 -10.58 18.01 -7.59
CA ALA A 149 -10.21 19.19 -8.33
C ALA A 149 -11.29 19.65 -9.32
N ASP A 150 -11.34 20.93 -9.62
CA ASP A 150 -12.41 21.52 -10.46
C ASP A 150 -12.44 20.96 -11.89
N HIS A 151 -11.28 20.64 -12.43
CA HIS A 151 -11.14 20.08 -13.77
C HIS A 151 -11.46 18.58 -13.88
N ILE A 152 -11.58 17.87 -12.75
CA ILE A 152 -11.89 16.43 -12.72
C ILE A 152 -13.40 16.25 -12.80
N LYS A 153 -13.84 15.50 -13.83
CA LYS A 153 -15.26 15.14 -13.99
C LYS A 153 -15.60 13.93 -13.12
N PRO A 154 -16.75 13.95 -12.44
CA PRO A 154 -17.26 12.78 -11.76
C PRO A 154 -17.46 11.59 -12.69
N TYR A 155 -17.46 10.38 -12.12
CA TYR A 155 -17.79 9.17 -12.86
C TYR A 155 -19.24 9.20 -13.36
N PRO A 156 -19.55 8.52 -14.46
CA PRO A 156 -20.94 8.40 -14.94
C PRO A 156 -21.88 7.91 -13.83
N GLY A 157 -22.98 8.64 -13.63
CA GLY A 157 -23.98 8.29 -12.61
C GLY A 157 -23.65 8.74 -11.18
N VAL A 158 -22.53 9.42 -10.96
CA VAL A 158 -22.10 9.95 -9.64
C VAL A 158 -22.09 11.48 -9.71
N THR A 159 -22.69 12.15 -8.71
CA THR A 159 -22.59 13.63 -8.63
C THR A 159 -21.21 14.07 -8.10
N ARG A 160 -20.87 15.34 -8.31
CA ARG A 160 -19.63 15.92 -7.79
C ARG A 160 -19.58 15.86 -6.26
N GLU A 161 -20.70 16.12 -5.61
CA GLU A 161 -20.83 16.06 -4.15
C GLU A 161 -20.67 14.65 -3.62
N GLN A 162 -21.24 13.66 -4.29
CA GLN A 162 -21.08 12.24 -3.93
C GLN A 162 -19.62 11.79 -4.09
N MET A 163 -18.96 12.18 -5.19
CA MET A 163 -17.57 11.85 -5.40
C MET A 163 -16.66 12.53 -4.37
N GLN A 164 -16.90 13.82 -4.05
CA GLN A 164 -16.15 14.52 -3.00
C GLN A 164 -16.36 13.87 -1.63
N ALA A 165 -17.60 13.50 -1.29
CA ALA A 165 -17.89 12.83 -0.02
C ALA A 165 -17.15 11.48 0.10
N ALA A 166 -17.08 10.71 -0.98
CA ALA A 166 -16.33 9.46 -1.01
C ALA A 166 -14.82 9.68 -0.81
N LEU A 167 -14.22 10.67 -1.50
CA LEU A 167 -12.81 11.02 -1.35
C LEU A 167 -12.51 11.46 0.09
N THR A 168 -13.38 12.28 0.68
CA THR A 168 -13.25 12.72 2.08
C THR A 168 -13.34 11.54 3.05
N ALA A 169 -14.25 10.58 2.81
CA ALA A 169 -14.40 9.40 3.65
C ALA A 169 -13.19 8.44 3.55
N PHE A 170 -12.54 8.35 2.40
CA PHE A 170 -11.32 7.58 2.24
C PHE A 170 -10.14 8.19 2.98
N ALA A 171 -10.12 9.51 3.16
CA ALA A 171 -9.12 10.25 3.91
C ALA A 171 -7.66 9.88 3.53
N MET A 172 -7.41 9.65 2.24
CA MET A 172 -6.17 9.06 1.75
C MET A 172 -4.94 9.90 2.11
N VAL A 173 -5.03 11.22 1.91
CA VAL A 173 -3.94 12.16 2.21
C VAL A 173 -3.74 12.28 3.71
N THR A 174 -4.83 12.47 4.46
CA THR A 174 -4.82 12.61 5.92
C THR A 174 -4.24 11.36 6.58
N ASN A 175 -4.70 10.17 6.18
CA ASN A 175 -4.21 8.90 6.72
C ASN A 175 -2.72 8.68 6.40
N THR A 176 -2.30 8.99 5.16
CA THR A 176 -0.90 8.86 4.73
C THR A 176 0.03 9.75 5.54
N ARG A 177 -0.32 11.04 5.72
CA ARG A 177 0.45 11.99 6.53
C ARG A 177 0.46 11.59 8.00
N GLY A 178 -0.71 11.34 8.56
CA GLY A 178 -0.85 11.01 9.98
C GLY A 178 -0.08 9.76 10.39
N LEU A 179 -0.11 8.69 9.58
CA LEU A 179 0.69 7.49 9.83
C LEU A 179 2.20 7.80 9.79
N ALA A 180 2.67 8.55 8.78
CA ALA A 180 4.09 8.90 8.70
C ALA A 180 4.55 9.75 9.89
N GLU A 181 3.74 10.69 10.36
CA GLU A 181 4.05 11.54 11.51
C GLU A 181 4.15 10.72 12.79
N ARG A 182 3.23 9.79 13.04
CA ARG A 182 3.26 8.92 14.20
C ARG A 182 4.49 7.99 14.19
N LEU A 183 4.82 7.40 13.03
CA LEU A 183 6.01 6.56 12.89
C LEU A 183 7.31 7.36 13.06
N LYS A 184 7.37 8.63 12.62
CA LYS A 184 8.50 9.52 12.85
C LYS A 184 8.67 9.87 14.34
N ALA A 185 7.57 9.98 15.07
CA ALA A 185 7.60 10.30 16.49
C ALA A 185 8.08 9.13 17.37
N ALA A 186 8.05 7.90 16.86
CA ALA A 186 8.57 6.72 17.56
C ALA A 186 10.09 6.82 17.76
N LYS A 187 10.58 6.34 18.91
CA LYS A 187 12.01 6.14 19.15
C LYS A 187 12.50 4.99 18.29
N ALA A 188 12.98 5.29 17.10
CA ALA A 188 13.48 4.29 16.17
C ALA A 188 15.02 4.21 16.18
N PRO A 189 15.62 3.03 15.91
CA PRO A 189 17.06 2.89 15.85
C PRO A 189 17.67 3.62 14.63
N ALA A 190 18.98 3.85 14.66
CA ALA A 190 19.71 4.38 13.52
C ALA A 190 19.48 3.50 12.27
N GLY A 191 19.15 4.13 11.14
CA GLY A 191 18.81 3.45 9.88
C GLY A 191 17.32 3.34 9.59
N ALA A 192 16.44 3.44 10.57
CA ALA A 192 15.01 3.59 10.32
C ALA A 192 14.72 4.96 9.71
N GLN A 193 13.84 5.00 8.71
CA GLN A 193 13.45 6.25 8.03
C GLN A 193 11.95 6.22 7.73
N PHE A 194 11.26 7.29 8.05
CA PHE A 194 9.83 7.45 7.75
C PHE A 194 9.62 8.79 7.04
N GLN A 195 9.04 8.75 5.85
CA GLN A 195 8.75 9.95 5.07
C GLN A 195 7.34 9.87 4.50
N ALA A 196 6.70 11.02 4.34
CA ALA A 196 5.50 11.15 3.51
C ALA A 196 5.75 12.17 2.39
N MET A 197 5.19 11.90 1.21
CA MET A 197 5.14 12.84 0.09
C MET A 197 3.71 12.87 -0.47
N ILE A 198 3.15 14.07 -0.59
CA ILE A 198 1.89 14.28 -1.29
C ILE A 198 2.23 14.96 -2.61
N PHE A 199 1.82 14.34 -3.70
CA PHE A 199 2.10 14.84 -5.05
C PHE A 199 1.02 15.81 -5.47
N GLU A 200 1.42 17.07 -5.63
CA GLU A 200 0.55 18.16 -6.09
C GLU A 200 0.00 17.87 -7.48
N GLY A 201 -1.28 18.10 -7.69
CA GLY A 201 -1.95 17.92 -8.97
C GLY A 201 -2.25 16.44 -9.34
N GLU A 202 -1.86 15.48 -8.52
CA GLU A 202 -2.01 14.06 -8.85
C GLU A 202 -3.29 13.45 -8.25
N THR A 203 -3.91 12.58 -9.03
CA THR A 203 -5.03 11.72 -8.65
C THR A 203 -4.53 10.36 -8.17
N HIS A 204 -5.45 9.48 -7.75
CA HIS A 204 -5.13 8.11 -7.35
C HIS A 204 -4.31 7.34 -8.39
N LEU A 205 -4.65 7.46 -9.68
CA LEU A 205 -3.94 6.74 -10.73
C LEU A 205 -2.68 7.46 -11.20
N SER A 206 -2.72 8.78 -11.35
CA SER A 206 -1.57 9.53 -11.85
C SER A 206 -0.43 9.62 -10.83
N ALA A 207 -0.71 9.52 -9.54
CA ALA A 207 0.29 9.47 -8.47
C ALA A 207 1.24 8.25 -8.56
N ILE A 208 0.90 7.21 -9.33
CA ILE A 208 1.75 6.03 -9.51
C ILE A 208 3.13 6.40 -10.07
N MET A 209 3.17 7.24 -11.11
CA MET A 209 4.43 7.55 -11.81
C MET A 209 5.41 8.34 -10.93
N PRO A 210 5.03 9.46 -10.29
CA PRO A 210 5.91 10.16 -9.38
C PRO A 210 6.27 9.31 -8.15
N ALA A 211 5.35 8.46 -7.64
CA ALA A 211 5.64 7.56 -6.54
C ALA A 211 6.72 6.53 -6.89
N MET A 212 6.68 5.95 -8.09
CA MET A 212 7.74 5.05 -8.57
C MET A 212 9.09 5.77 -8.67
N SER A 213 9.12 6.95 -9.30
CA SER A 213 10.35 7.74 -9.47
C SER A 213 10.98 8.14 -8.12
N ARG A 214 10.17 8.65 -7.19
CA ARG A 214 10.63 9.03 -5.85
C ARG A 214 10.97 7.82 -5.00
N GLY A 215 10.17 6.75 -5.12
CA GLY A 215 10.39 5.49 -4.44
C GLY A 215 11.72 4.84 -4.81
N LEU A 216 12.06 4.76 -6.09
CA LEU A 216 13.36 4.24 -6.54
C LEU A 216 14.52 5.05 -5.98
N ARG A 217 14.45 6.38 -5.98
CA ARG A 217 15.48 7.24 -5.36
C ARG A 217 15.59 7.06 -3.85
N PHE A 218 14.47 6.79 -3.19
CA PHE A 218 14.45 6.52 -1.75
C PHE A 218 15.03 5.14 -1.42
N ALA A 219 14.73 4.13 -2.23
CA ALA A 219 15.14 2.75 -1.99
C ALA A 219 16.63 2.51 -2.36
N LEU A 220 17.06 3.03 -3.50
CA LEU A 220 18.41 2.79 -4.02
C LEU A 220 19.40 3.80 -3.44
N PRO A 221 20.64 3.37 -3.13
CA PRO A 221 21.71 4.29 -2.75
C PRO A 221 22.04 5.24 -3.92
N ALA A 222 22.45 6.46 -3.57
CA ALA A 222 22.93 7.45 -4.52
C ALA A 222 24.26 7.00 -5.15
#